data_f20849f3405017dc24b28cca1b16e7b3
#
_entry.id   f20849f3405017dc24b28cca1b16e7b3
#
_cell.length_a   1.000
_cell.length_b   1.000
_cell.length_c   1.000
_cell.angle_alpha   90.00
_cell.angle_beta   90.00
_cell.angle_gamma   90.00
#
_symmetry.space_group_name_H-M   'P 1'
#
loop_
_entity.id
_entity.type
_entity.pdbx_description
1 polymer ?
#
loop_
_entity_poly.entity_id
_entity_poly.type
_entity_poly.pdbx_seq_one_letter_code
_entity_poly.pdbx_strand_id
1 'polypeptide(L)'
;LFNARDQYLYYRTEDNLTSLGGFYLYTVLGPKLLEGVARPSLSDYDIAFVKTDYYGSLYQKTPYKEARADSLAIFQYTKTPRQYLVTKRQDGALKTYHTLYPLHLLDLGREMDIFVGGLSAVTTIQTNSPYKASLLVFGDKTALTFLPFLANQYSTVTLVDLFQLGSQEYESLSLLDYDQVLFAYSIETFMHYNTPSRANRLLTTLEE
;
A
#
# COMPACT_ATOMS: atom_id res chain seq x y z
N LEU A 1 -12.67 -10.08 5.68
CA LEU A 1 -13.05 -8.88 6.44
C LEU A 1 -14.41 -9.02 7.14
N PHE A 2 -15.41 -9.68 6.54
CA PHE A 2 -16.75 -9.81 7.14
C PHE A 2 -16.71 -10.43 8.55
N ASN A 3 -15.90 -11.46 8.79
CA ASN A 3 -15.76 -12.11 10.09
C ASN A 3 -15.09 -11.25 11.17
N ALA A 4 -14.50 -10.11 10.79
CA ALA A 4 -13.86 -9.15 11.68
C ALA A 4 -14.58 -7.79 11.67
N ARG A 5 -15.86 -7.74 11.26
CA ARG A 5 -16.65 -6.50 11.11
C ARG A 5 -16.79 -5.67 12.39
N ASP A 6 -16.63 -6.31 13.54
CA ASP A 6 -16.72 -5.64 14.85
C ASP A 6 -15.38 -4.94 15.22
N GLN A 7 -14.35 -5.10 14.39
CA GLN A 7 -13.06 -4.44 14.54
C GLN A 7 -13.03 -3.12 13.77
N TYR A 8 -12.12 -2.23 14.15
CA TYR A 8 -11.91 -0.95 13.47
C TYR A 8 -11.09 -1.13 12.19
N LEU A 9 -11.72 -1.68 11.13
CA LEU A 9 -11.06 -2.04 9.87
C LEU A 9 -11.03 -0.91 8.84
N TYR A 10 -11.97 0.02 8.90
CA TYR A 10 -12.10 1.18 8.02
C TYR A 10 -12.06 2.45 8.84
N TYR A 11 -11.41 3.48 8.30
CA TYR A 11 -11.52 4.81 8.87
C TYR A 11 -12.97 5.30 8.79
N ARG A 12 -13.36 6.19 9.70
CA ARG A 12 -14.70 6.83 9.73
C ARG A 12 -14.74 8.05 8.83
N THR A 13 -13.61 8.72 8.72
CA THR A 13 -13.48 10.04 8.09
C THR A 13 -12.59 10.01 6.84
N GLU A 14 -11.99 8.86 6.53
CA GLU A 14 -11.15 8.63 5.35
C GLU A 14 -11.68 7.42 4.55
N ASP A 15 -11.65 7.54 3.25
CA ASP A 15 -12.03 6.48 2.33
C ASP A 15 -10.86 5.49 2.15
N ASN A 16 -10.54 4.76 3.22
CA ASN A 16 -9.49 3.76 3.19
C ASN A 16 -9.63 2.77 4.37
N LEU A 17 -8.90 1.64 4.27
CA LEU A 17 -8.68 0.73 5.38
C LEU A 17 -7.78 1.36 6.44
N THR A 18 -8.01 1.02 7.71
CA THR A 18 -7.02 1.23 8.77
C THR A 18 -5.84 0.28 8.59
N SER A 19 -4.74 0.49 9.32
CA SER A 19 -3.64 -0.48 9.33
C SER A 19 -4.08 -1.86 9.81
N LEU A 20 -5.03 -1.93 10.74
CA LEU A 20 -5.63 -3.20 11.17
C LEU A 20 -6.43 -3.84 10.03
N GLY A 21 -7.21 -3.05 9.28
CA GLY A 21 -7.91 -3.51 8.08
C GLY A 21 -6.94 -4.03 7.02
N GLY A 22 -5.83 -3.31 6.78
CA GLY A 22 -4.74 -3.74 5.90
C GLY A 22 -4.11 -5.05 6.35
N PHE A 23 -3.87 -5.23 7.66
CA PHE A 23 -3.38 -6.49 8.21
C PHE A 23 -4.35 -7.66 7.96
N TYR A 24 -5.64 -7.47 8.22
CA TYR A 24 -6.65 -8.51 7.93
C TYR A 24 -6.75 -8.83 6.44
N LEU A 25 -6.64 -7.83 5.56
CA LEU A 25 -6.58 -8.07 4.11
C LEU A 25 -5.33 -8.90 3.75
N TYR A 26 -4.17 -8.54 4.30
CA TYR A 26 -2.93 -9.31 4.15
C TYR A 26 -3.10 -10.77 4.61
N THR A 27 -3.78 -11.05 5.73
CA THR A 27 -4.01 -12.44 6.21
C THR A 27 -4.84 -13.27 5.25
N VAL A 28 -5.70 -12.64 4.45
CA VAL A 28 -6.50 -13.31 3.41
C VAL A 28 -5.72 -13.51 2.12
N LEU A 29 -4.93 -12.52 1.70
CA LEU A 29 -4.14 -12.57 0.48
C LEU A 29 -2.88 -13.43 0.63
N GLY A 30 -2.21 -13.34 1.78
CA GLY A 30 -0.93 -14.00 2.03
C GLY A 30 -0.92 -15.50 1.73
N PRO A 31 -1.95 -16.30 2.09
CA PRO A 31 -2.00 -17.73 1.73
C PRO A 31 -1.96 -18.00 0.23
N LYS A 32 -2.44 -17.07 -0.59
CA LYS A 32 -2.49 -17.20 -2.05
C LYS A 32 -1.21 -16.71 -2.74
N LEU A 33 -0.58 -15.69 -2.14
CA LEU A 33 0.61 -15.06 -2.69
C LEU A 33 1.91 -15.74 -2.21
N LEU A 34 1.90 -16.28 -1.00
CA LEU A 34 3.08 -16.73 -0.26
C LEU A 34 2.89 -18.20 0.17
N GLU A 35 2.59 -19.07 -0.79
CA GLU A 35 2.43 -20.50 -0.51
C GLU A 35 3.72 -21.06 0.10
N GLY A 36 3.58 -21.80 1.21
CA GLY A 36 4.72 -22.37 1.93
C GLY A 36 5.60 -21.37 2.72
N VAL A 37 5.34 -20.07 2.65
CA VAL A 37 6.09 -19.05 3.39
C VAL A 37 5.40 -18.76 4.72
N ALA A 38 6.16 -18.81 5.82
CA ALA A 38 5.66 -18.46 7.15
C ALA A 38 5.26 -16.98 7.19
N ARG A 39 4.04 -16.70 7.61
CA ARG A 39 3.49 -15.34 7.66
C ARG A 39 3.50 -14.80 9.08
N PRO A 40 3.86 -13.53 9.27
CA PRO A 40 3.74 -12.87 10.56
C PRO A 40 2.30 -12.89 11.08
N SER A 41 2.17 -13.15 12.38
CA SER A 41 0.95 -12.93 13.15
C SER A 41 0.90 -11.50 13.69
N LEU A 42 -0.23 -11.09 14.24
CA LEU A 42 -0.38 -9.74 14.82
C LEU A 42 0.64 -9.48 15.95
N SER A 43 0.98 -10.51 16.71
CA SER A 43 1.95 -10.45 17.81
C SER A 43 3.41 -10.25 17.34
N ASP A 44 3.68 -10.36 16.06
CA ASP A 44 5.02 -10.11 15.49
C ASP A 44 5.23 -8.61 15.15
N TYR A 45 4.24 -7.77 15.47
CA TYR A 45 4.28 -6.33 15.22
C TYR A 45 4.16 -5.52 16.52
N ASP A 46 4.95 -4.47 16.63
CA ASP A 46 4.71 -3.38 17.58
C ASP A 46 3.75 -2.37 16.94
N ILE A 47 2.67 -2.05 17.68
CA ILE A 47 1.59 -1.19 17.18
C ILE A 47 1.67 0.14 17.90
N ALA A 48 1.97 1.21 17.16
CA ALA A 48 2.05 2.56 17.68
C ALA A 48 0.96 3.45 17.06
N PHE A 49 0.17 4.13 17.91
CA PHE A 49 -0.72 5.20 17.47
C PHE A 49 0.09 6.49 17.29
N VAL A 50 0.20 6.96 16.05
CA VAL A 50 1.04 8.11 15.68
C VAL A 50 0.24 9.41 15.54
N LYS A 51 -1.09 9.32 15.44
CA LYS A 51 -2.03 10.45 15.45
C LYS A 51 -3.40 9.98 15.90
N THR A 52 -4.09 10.74 16.76
CA THR A 52 -5.39 10.35 17.34
C THR A 52 -6.53 11.32 17.03
N ASP A 53 -6.23 12.41 16.33
CA ASP A 53 -7.14 13.49 15.97
C ASP A 53 -7.22 13.69 14.45
N TYR A 54 -7.18 12.58 13.70
CA TYR A 54 -7.18 12.61 12.25
C TYR A 54 -8.61 12.74 11.70
N TYR A 55 -8.79 13.69 10.78
CA TYR A 55 -9.99 13.86 9.97
C TYR A 55 -9.63 13.80 8.49
N GLY A 56 -10.01 12.71 7.84
CA GLY A 56 -9.62 12.39 6.47
C GLY A 56 -10.47 13.05 5.39
N SER A 57 -10.29 12.57 4.19
CA SER A 57 -10.84 13.14 2.95
C SER A 57 -12.37 13.14 2.89
N LEU A 58 -13.04 12.17 3.50
CA LEU A 58 -14.51 12.14 3.56
C LEU A 58 -15.05 13.27 4.43
N TYR A 59 -14.43 13.50 5.59
CA TYR A 59 -14.80 14.62 6.45
C TYR A 59 -14.55 15.98 5.80
N GLN A 60 -13.45 16.12 5.07
CA GLN A 60 -13.14 17.36 4.35
C GLN A 60 -14.19 17.67 3.26
N LYS A 61 -14.71 16.65 2.58
CA LYS A 61 -15.78 16.80 1.57
C LYS A 61 -17.14 17.12 2.19
N THR A 62 -17.43 16.55 3.35
CA THR A 62 -18.72 16.68 4.02
C THR A 62 -18.54 16.75 5.54
N PRO A 63 -18.16 17.93 6.07
CA PRO A 63 -17.96 18.09 7.50
C PRO A 63 -19.24 17.83 8.29
N TYR A 64 -19.14 16.94 9.28
CA TYR A 64 -20.23 16.60 10.19
C TYR A 64 -19.78 16.81 11.63
N LYS A 65 -20.50 17.63 12.38
CA LYS A 65 -20.10 18.08 13.74
C LYS A 65 -19.89 16.94 14.75
N GLU A 66 -20.64 15.83 14.58
CA GLU A 66 -20.59 14.69 15.50
C GLU A 66 -19.64 13.59 14.99
N ALA A 67 -18.91 13.83 13.88
CA ALA A 67 -17.93 12.89 13.39
C ALA A 67 -16.82 12.71 14.42
N ARG A 68 -16.53 11.46 14.74
CA ARG A 68 -15.42 11.10 15.63
C ARG A 68 -14.14 11.05 14.82
N ALA A 69 -13.11 11.69 15.35
CA ALA A 69 -11.77 11.59 14.78
C ALA A 69 -11.31 10.14 14.63
N ASP A 70 -10.50 9.89 13.65
CA ASP A 70 -9.80 8.63 13.44
C ASP A 70 -8.46 8.63 14.18
N SER A 71 -7.89 7.43 14.35
CA SER A 71 -6.55 7.24 14.86
C SER A 71 -5.70 6.53 13.82
N LEU A 72 -4.55 7.12 13.49
CA LEU A 72 -3.56 6.48 12.62
C LEU A 72 -2.62 5.63 13.45
N ALA A 73 -2.51 4.35 13.09
CA ALA A 73 -1.59 3.41 13.71
C ALA A 73 -0.61 2.88 12.68
N ILE A 74 0.62 2.66 13.10
CA ILE A 74 1.64 1.96 12.32
C ILE A 74 1.95 0.61 12.96
N PHE A 75 2.34 -0.35 12.14
CA PHE A 75 2.65 -1.73 12.54
C PHE A 75 4.10 -2.01 12.18
N GLN A 76 4.97 -1.92 13.16
CA GLN A 76 6.41 -2.17 12.99
C GLN A 76 6.72 -3.63 13.21
N TYR A 77 7.26 -4.31 12.21
CA TYR A 77 7.65 -5.71 12.32
C TYR A 77 8.87 -5.86 13.23
N THR A 78 8.76 -6.72 14.24
CA THR A 78 9.77 -6.82 15.31
C THR A 78 10.51 -8.17 15.38
N LYS A 79 9.94 -9.22 14.77
CA LYS A 79 10.47 -10.59 14.88
C LYS A 79 11.89 -10.76 14.31
N THR A 80 12.16 -10.09 13.20
CA THR A 80 13.50 -10.01 12.58
C THR A 80 13.74 -8.61 12.05
N PRO A 81 14.93 -8.03 12.28
CA PRO A 81 15.26 -6.72 11.75
C PRO A 81 15.08 -6.67 10.23
N ARG A 82 14.34 -5.69 9.75
CA ARG A 82 14.17 -5.41 8.33
C ARG A 82 14.78 -4.07 7.97
N GLN A 83 15.44 -4.05 6.81
CA GLN A 83 15.89 -2.82 6.17
C GLN A 83 14.95 -2.54 5.01
N TYR A 84 14.59 -1.30 4.84
CA TYR A 84 13.67 -0.86 3.79
C TYR A 84 14.30 0.27 2.99
N LEU A 85 14.16 0.18 1.67
CA LEU A 85 14.43 1.27 0.75
C LEU A 85 13.17 1.49 -0.08
N VAL A 86 12.45 2.55 0.21
CA VAL A 86 11.26 2.96 -0.55
C VAL A 86 11.67 4.03 -1.54
N THR A 87 11.53 3.76 -2.83
CA THR A 87 11.82 4.68 -3.91
C THR A 87 10.55 5.00 -4.66
N LYS A 88 10.28 6.27 -4.88
CA LYS A 88 9.06 6.77 -5.54
C LYS A 88 9.42 7.65 -6.71
N ARG A 89 8.71 7.46 -7.83
CA ARG A 89 8.71 8.40 -8.96
C ARG A 89 7.41 9.19 -8.98
N GLN A 90 7.54 10.50 -9.02
CA GLN A 90 6.42 11.42 -9.12
C GLN A 90 6.89 12.69 -9.80
N ASP A 91 6.20 13.07 -10.88
CA ASP A 91 6.48 14.30 -11.64
C ASP A 91 7.96 14.41 -12.08
N GLY A 92 8.55 13.29 -12.52
CA GLY A 92 9.97 13.20 -12.90
C GLY A 92 10.96 13.26 -11.72
N ALA A 93 10.48 13.48 -10.49
CA ALA A 93 11.32 13.51 -9.29
C ALA A 93 11.40 12.12 -8.63
N LEU A 94 12.61 11.79 -8.14
CA LEU A 94 12.84 10.59 -7.35
C LEU A 94 12.88 10.97 -5.86
N LYS A 95 12.02 10.33 -5.06
CA LYS A 95 12.03 10.44 -3.59
C LYS A 95 12.39 9.10 -2.98
N THR A 96 13.16 9.12 -1.91
CA THR A 96 13.64 7.92 -1.23
C THR A 96 13.41 8.02 0.27
N TYR A 97 12.95 6.90 0.88
CA TYR A 97 12.80 6.75 2.32
C TYR A 97 13.44 5.43 2.77
N HIS A 98 14.10 5.44 3.93
CA HIS A 98 14.67 4.23 4.56
C HIS A 98 13.72 3.63 5.62
N THR A 99 12.42 3.82 5.43
CA THR A 99 11.34 3.35 6.31
C THR A 99 10.06 3.15 5.51
N LEU A 100 9.21 2.23 5.96
CA LEU A 100 7.84 2.10 5.44
C LEU A 100 6.91 3.22 5.94
N TYR A 101 7.31 3.90 7.03
CA TYR A 101 6.49 4.92 7.69
C TYR A 101 7.27 6.23 7.88
N PRO A 102 7.36 7.09 6.87
CA PRO A 102 8.02 8.40 6.96
C PRO A 102 7.20 9.39 7.80
N LEU A 103 7.27 9.28 9.14
CA LEU A 103 6.41 10.01 10.09
C LEU A 103 6.56 11.52 10.04
N HIS A 104 7.68 12.06 9.53
CA HIS A 104 7.85 13.52 9.33
C HIS A 104 6.79 14.11 8.39
N LEU A 105 6.08 13.29 7.62
CA LEU A 105 4.99 13.74 6.75
C LEU A 105 3.75 14.17 7.55
N LEU A 106 3.61 13.73 8.82
CA LEU A 106 2.57 14.22 9.72
C LEU A 106 2.72 15.71 9.99
N ASP A 107 3.95 16.20 10.17
CA ASP A 107 4.26 17.61 10.42
C ASP A 107 3.94 18.50 9.20
N LEU A 108 3.78 17.88 8.03
CA LEU A 108 3.42 18.55 6.77
C LEU A 108 1.93 18.46 6.44
N GLY A 109 1.10 17.91 7.33
CA GLY A 109 -0.33 17.69 7.10
C GLY A 109 -0.61 16.65 6.00
N ARG A 110 0.28 15.67 5.85
CA ARG A 110 0.20 14.60 4.85
C ARG A 110 0.03 13.26 5.55
N GLU A 111 -1.03 13.16 6.33
CA GLU A 111 -1.23 12.07 7.29
C GLU A 111 -1.29 10.68 6.62
N MET A 112 -2.02 10.52 5.52
CA MET A 112 -2.10 9.22 4.83
C MET A 112 -0.82 8.87 4.08
N ASP A 113 0.03 9.86 3.82
CA ASP A 113 1.32 9.64 3.16
C ASP A 113 2.38 8.99 4.08
N ILE A 114 2.08 8.84 5.38
CA ILE A 114 2.95 8.06 6.28
C ILE A 114 3.05 6.59 5.84
N PHE A 115 2.11 6.09 5.06
CA PHE A 115 2.20 4.76 4.47
C PHE A 115 3.01 4.83 3.17
N VAL A 116 4.22 4.34 3.21
CA VAL A 116 5.20 4.26 2.12
C VAL A 116 5.43 5.56 1.34
N GLY A 117 5.18 6.70 1.99
CA GLY A 117 5.31 8.03 1.39
C GLY A 117 4.09 8.47 0.55
N GLY A 118 2.95 7.78 0.66
CA GLY A 118 1.72 8.05 -0.11
C GLY A 118 1.70 7.41 -1.50
N LEU A 119 0.66 7.67 -2.27
CA LEU A 119 0.51 7.16 -3.63
C LEU A 119 1.39 7.94 -4.62
N SER A 120 1.91 7.27 -5.64
CA SER A 120 2.63 7.87 -6.77
C SER A 120 2.54 6.94 -7.98
N ALA A 121 2.97 7.40 -9.15
CA ALA A 121 2.95 6.60 -10.38
C ALA A 121 3.61 5.23 -10.17
N VAL A 122 4.82 5.22 -9.58
CA VAL A 122 5.55 3.99 -9.23
C VAL A 122 6.17 4.15 -7.86
N THR A 123 5.92 3.20 -6.96
CA THR A 123 6.58 3.09 -5.65
C THR A 123 7.22 1.72 -5.54
N THR A 124 8.54 1.64 -5.43
CA THR A 124 9.27 0.39 -5.24
C THR A 124 9.80 0.30 -3.81
N ILE A 125 9.51 -0.80 -3.15
CA ILE A 125 9.98 -1.13 -1.80
C ILE A 125 10.94 -2.30 -1.91
N GLN A 126 12.23 -2.06 -1.63
CA GLN A 126 13.23 -3.10 -1.52
C GLN A 126 13.49 -3.43 -0.05
N THR A 127 13.69 -4.71 0.23
CA THR A 127 13.91 -5.19 1.60
C THR A 127 15.03 -6.24 1.66
N ASN A 128 15.55 -6.48 2.85
CA ASN A 128 16.44 -7.58 3.12
C ASN A 128 15.69 -8.88 3.49
N SER A 129 14.47 -9.10 2.98
CA SER A 129 13.73 -10.34 3.18
C SER A 129 14.55 -11.55 2.70
N PRO A 130 14.54 -12.67 3.44
CA PRO A 130 15.16 -13.90 2.99
C PRO A 130 14.43 -14.52 1.79
N TYR A 131 13.13 -14.26 1.64
CA TYR A 131 12.34 -14.70 0.51
C TYR A 131 12.60 -13.78 -0.69
N LYS A 132 13.30 -14.31 -1.69
CA LYS A 132 13.84 -13.54 -2.83
C LYS A 132 12.85 -13.40 -3.98
N ALA A 133 11.59 -13.27 -3.67
CA ALA A 133 10.54 -13.03 -4.66
C ALA A 133 10.24 -11.53 -4.80
N SER A 134 9.78 -11.17 -5.98
CA SER A 134 9.32 -9.84 -6.38
C SER A 134 7.82 -9.84 -6.67
N LEU A 135 7.13 -8.81 -6.21
CA LEU A 135 5.69 -8.63 -6.39
C LEU A 135 5.40 -7.28 -7.06
N LEU A 136 4.68 -7.32 -8.17
CA LEU A 136 4.09 -6.13 -8.78
C LEU A 136 2.64 -5.98 -8.30
N VAL A 137 2.29 -4.83 -7.79
CA VAL A 137 0.94 -4.49 -7.34
C VAL A 137 0.40 -3.36 -8.22
N PHE A 138 -0.61 -3.63 -8.99
CA PHE A 138 -1.43 -2.58 -9.61
C PHE A 138 -2.52 -2.19 -8.63
N GLY A 139 -2.52 -0.94 -8.16
CA GLY A 139 -3.42 -0.54 -7.11
C GLY A 139 -3.61 0.97 -7.00
N ASP A 140 -4.56 1.34 -6.18
CA ASP A 140 -4.85 2.72 -5.79
C ASP A 140 -4.41 3.00 -4.34
N LYS A 141 -4.87 4.11 -3.75
CA LYS A 141 -4.59 4.49 -2.37
C LYS A 141 -4.94 3.40 -1.34
N THR A 142 -5.88 2.50 -1.66
CA THR A 142 -6.29 1.42 -0.75
C THR A 142 -5.15 0.42 -0.51
N ALA A 143 -4.24 0.28 -1.48
CA ALA A 143 -3.09 -0.59 -1.35
C ALA A 143 -2.09 -0.11 -0.28
N LEU A 144 -2.01 1.19 0.00
CA LEU A 144 -1.01 1.78 0.88
C LEU A 144 -1.00 1.16 2.28
N THR A 145 -2.16 0.81 2.83
CA THR A 145 -2.29 0.33 4.21
C THR A 145 -1.90 -1.14 4.38
N PHE A 146 -1.91 -1.96 3.31
CA PHE A 146 -1.48 -3.36 3.40
C PHE A 146 -0.11 -3.64 2.79
N LEU A 147 0.43 -2.75 1.95
CA LEU A 147 1.78 -2.86 1.39
C LEU A 147 2.88 -3.10 2.44
N PRO A 148 2.86 -2.43 3.62
CA PRO A 148 3.87 -2.67 4.65
C PRO A 148 3.95 -4.12 5.10
N PHE A 149 2.83 -4.85 5.11
CA PHE A 149 2.80 -6.26 5.49
C PHE A 149 3.39 -7.16 4.42
N LEU A 150 3.13 -6.87 3.13
CA LEU A 150 3.74 -7.57 2.01
C LEU A 150 5.24 -7.31 1.94
N ALA A 151 5.68 -6.09 2.18
CA ALA A 151 7.09 -5.71 2.19
C ALA A 151 7.93 -6.48 3.20
N ASN A 152 7.33 -6.99 4.28
CA ASN A 152 8.04 -7.84 5.24
C ASN A 152 8.32 -9.26 4.70
N GLN A 153 7.66 -9.66 3.63
CA GLN A 153 7.76 -11.00 3.07
C GLN A 153 8.60 -11.03 1.77
N TYR A 154 8.40 -10.08 0.87
CA TYR A 154 9.08 -10.01 -0.41
C TYR A 154 10.41 -9.25 -0.32
N SER A 155 11.36 -9.59 -1.20
CA SER A 155 12.57 -8.79 -1.38
C SER A 155 12.31 -7.49 -2.13
N THR A 156 11.30 -7.51 -3.02
CA THR A 156 10.86 -6.33 -3.77
C THR A 156 9.34 -6.33 -3.89
N VAL A 157 8.72 -5.19 -3.60
CA VAL A 157 7.30 -4.93 -3.87
C VAL A 157 7.22 -3.61 -4.63
N THR A 158 6.61 -3.61 -5.80
CA THR A 158 6.38 -2.41 -6.60
C THR A 158 4.90 -2.13 -6.71
N LEU A 159 4.44 -0.99 -6.19
CA LEU A 159 3.09 -0.48 -6.42
C LEU A 159 3.10 0.43 -7.62
N VAL A 160 2.17 0.21 -8.53
CA VAL A 160 1.94 1.02 -9.73
C VAL A 160 0.49 1.53 -9.72
N ASP A 161 0.34 2.84 -9.76
CA ASP A 161 -0.94 3.47 -10.05
C ASP A 161 -1.06 3.75 -11.55
N LEU A 162 -1.85 2.93 -12.25
CA LEU A 162 -2.07 3.03 -13.69
C LEU A 162 -2.65 4.39 -14.14
N PHE A 163 -3.23 5.16 -13.22
CA PHE A 163 -3.83 6.46 -13.53
C PHE A 163 -2.83 7.61 -13.42
N GLN A 164 -1.71 7.38 -12.73
CA GLN A 164 -0.63 8.34 -12.58
C GLN A 164 0.60 8.02 -13.46
N LEU A 165 0.59 6.86 -14.17
CA LEU A 165 1.69 6.51 -15.07
C LEU A 165 1.82 7.52 -16.21
N GLY A 166 2.99 8.16 -16.31
CA GLY A 166 3.45 8.88 -17.48
C GLY A 166 4.06 7.93 -18.52
N SER A 167 4.33 8.44 -19.74
CA SER A 167 4.92 7.64 -20.81
C SER A 167 6.28 7.05 -20.42
N GLN A 168 7.09 7.81 -19.69
CA GLN A 168 8.42 7.38 -19.28
C GLN A 168 8.38 6.23 -18.27
N GLU A 169 7.47 6.30 -17.28
CA GLU A 169 7.27 5.22 -16.31
C GLU A 169 6.71 3.98 -16.99
N TYR A 170 5.79 4.17 -17.93
CA TYR A 170 5.19 3.10 -18.71
C TYR A 170 6.22 2.31 -19.51
N GLU A 171 7.09 2.99 -20.24
CA GLU A 171 8.17 2.37 -21.03
C GLU A 171 9.23 1.65 -20.18
N SER A 172 9.41 2.09 -18.94
CA SER A 172 10.39 1.51 -18.02
C SER A 172 9.87 0.32 -17.21
N LEU A 173 8.56 0.03 -17.26
CA LEU A 173 7.93 -1.03 -16.48
C LEU A 173 7.89 -2.34 -17.29
N SER A 174 8.67 -3.33 -16.87
CA SER A 174 8.61 -4.69 -17.41
C SER A 174 7.89 -5.62 -16.45
N LEU A 175 6.83 -6.28 -16.91
CA LEU A 175 6.10 -7.27 -16.11
C LEU A 175 6.92 -8.55 -15.91
N LEU A 176 7.88 -8.83 -16.80
CA LEU A 176 8.75 -10.01 -16.74
C LEU A 176 9.77 -9.94 -15.59
N ASP A 177 9.96 -8.77 -15.00
CA ASP A 177 10.88 -8.57 -13.87
C ASP A 177 10.28 -9.00 -12.52
N TYR A 178 9.02 -9.47 -12.53
CA TYR A 178 8.30 -9.82 -11.31
C TYR A 178 7.85 -11.27 -11.32
N ASP A 179 7.98 -11.93 -10.17
CA ASP A 179 7.54 -13.32 -9.98
C ASP A 179 6.01 -13.42 -9.88
N GLN A 180 5.36 -12.35 -9.40
CA GLN A 180 3.92 -12.32 -9.18
C GLN A 180 3.34 -10.94 -9.48
N VAL A 181 2.06 -10.95 -9.89
CA VAL A 181 1.27 -9.72 -10.11
C VAL A 181 -0.01 -9.77 -9.28
N LEU A 182 -0.32 -8.68 -8.60
CA LEU A 182 -1.53 -8.48 -7.81
C LEU A 182 -2.29 -7.24 -8.29
N PHE A 183 -3.59 -7.39 -8.57
CA PHE A 183 -4.51 -6.27 -8.78
C PHE A 183 -5.24 -5.96 -7.47
N ALA A 184 -5.03 -4.76 -6.93
CA ALA A 184 -5.49 -4.33 -5.61
C ALA A 184 -6.13 -2.94 -5.68
N TYR A 185 -7.26 -2.88 -6.38
CA TYR A 185 -8.05 -1.65 -6.52
C TYR A 185 -9.26 -1.65 -5.60
N SER A 186 -9.69 -0.48 -5.17
CA SER A 186 -11.03 -0.30 -4.62
C SER A 186 -12.08 -0.63 -5.69
N ILE A 187 -13.27 -1.05 -5.26
CA ILE A 187 -14.37 -1.32 -6.18
C ILE A 187 -14.75 -0.06 -6.97
N GLU A 188 -14.63 1.11 -6.36
CA GLU A 188 -14.89 2.40 -7.00
C GLU A 188 -13.93 2.63 -8.17
N THR A 189 -12.61 2.50 -7.93
CA THR A 189 -11.60 2.65 -8.97
C THR A 189 -11.78 1.61 -10.08
N PHE A 190 -12.06 0.37 -9.72
CA PHE A 190 -12.27 -0.70 -10.69
C PHE A 190 -13.47 -0.44 -11.62
N MET A 191 -14.58 0.05 -11.05
CA MET A 191 -15.83 0.27 -11.79
C MET A 191 -15.82 1.57 -12.63
N HIS A 192 -15.24 2.66 -12.12
CA HIS A 192 -15.34 3.97 -12.75
C HIS A 192 -14.26 4.28 -13.79
N TYR A 193 -13.09 3.64 -13.71
CA TYR A 193 -11.92 4.10 -14.45
C TYR A 193 -11.43 3.14 -15.53
N ASN A 194 -12.24 2.15 -15.94
CA ASN A 194 -11.85 1.19 -16.98
C ASN A 194 -10.44 0.57 -16.74
N THR A 195 -10.18 0.24 -15.50
CA THR A 195 -8.91 -0.31 -15.01
C THR A 195 -8.41 -1.52 -15.83
N PRO A 196 -9.27 -2.50 -16.22
CA PRO A 196 -8.83 -3.64 -17.02
C PRO A 196 -8.21 -3.25 -18.37
N SER A 197 -8.77 -2.25 -19.07
CA SER A 197 -8.22 -1.81 -20.37
C SER A 197 -6.87 -1.12 -20.24
N ARG A 198 -6.63 -0.41 -19.13
CA ARG A 198 -5.31 0.21 -18.87
C ARG A 198 -4.25 -0.83 -18.54
N ALA A 199 -4.61 -1.85 -17.75
CA ALA A 199 -3.73 -2.98 -17.46
C ALA A 199 -3.41 -3.78 -18.73
N ASN A 200 -4.39 -3.99 -19.62
CA ASN A 200 -4.21 -4.74 -20.85
C ASN A 200 -3.19 -4.09 -21.80
N ARG A 201 -3.06 -2.77 -21.81
CA ARG A 201 -2.03 -2.08 -22.58
C ARG A 201 -0.60 -2.51 -22.19
N LEU A 202 -0.36 -2.74 -20.89
CA LEU A 202 0.94 -3.23 -20.41
C LEU A 202 1.21 -4.67 -20.85
N LEU A 203 0.16 -5.48 -21.00
CA LEU A 203 0.28 -6.86 -21.44
C LEU A 203 0.56 -6.95 -22.96
N THR A 204 -0.04 -6.09 -23.77
CA THR A 204 0.14 -6.11 -25.24
C THR A 204 1.52 -5.60 -25.69
N THR A 205 2.19 -4.77 -24.90
CA THR A 205 3.57 -4.36 -25.18
C THR A 205 4.61 -5.47 -24.96
N LEU A 206 4.19 -6.63 -24.45
CA LEU A 206 5.08 -7.80 -24.29
C LEU A 206 5.03 -8.75 -25.50
N GLU A 207 4.12 -8.53 -26.44
CA GLU A 207 3.94 -9.37 -27.64
C GLU A 207 4.61 -8.79 -28.91
N GLU A 208 5.17 -7.58 -28.83
CA GLU A 208 5.96 -6.92 -29.88
C GLU A 208 7.46 -7.01 -29.55
#